data_0bb67f63ebe837831b4cf53bdb3dac0f
#
_entry.id   0bb67f63ebe837831b4cf53bdb3dac0f
#
_cell.length_a   1.000
_cell.length_b   1.000
_cell.length_c   1.000
_cell.angle_alpha   90.00
_cell.angle_beta   90.00
_cell.angle_gamma   90.00
#
_symmetry.space_group_name_H-M   'P 1'
#
loop_
_entity.id
_entity.type
_entity.pdbx_description
1 polymer ?
#
loop_
_entity_poly.entity_id
_entity_poly.type
_entity_poly.pdbx_seq_one_letter_code
_entity_poly.pdbx_strand_id
1 'polypeptide(L)'
;MKISVGLPTGMEGLMYPVPFSTPQDIIDIAVHAERLGYHSVWGNDHMTTQHYVREEFSTPPNYWEPLITYGFIAAATKTLRMGTGMLVLPMRRDIVVTAKQIATLDQFSGGRVEIGIGVGAYREEFEALQPNFKAHRGNMVDEGLHALRQLFTERLATHDGEYYQYRDVEMFPKPLQKSLPLYLGGNNKNAIMRAAKAGDGWMPACVEVEKLRESTRMLHDLAAQHGRDGKTLEVAPQYIVYLGKSREQAIAKFKQSQMYNHLVSLSKSTLKDQGAVAHEDINLVGDAQHIIELGSKLREAGATHLLGLYFAVNTMPELLEQMQIFAEEVVPHLAKA
;
A
#
# COMPACT_ATOMS: atom_id res chain seq x y z
N MET A 1 -8.11 -3.62 15.63
CA MET A 1 -7.72 -3.11 14.30
C MET A 1 -6.35 -3.65 13.94
N LYS A 2 -6.13 -4.13 12.70
CA LYS A 2 -4.81 -4.55 12.20
C LYS A 2 -3.88 -3.34 12.07
N ILE A 3 -2.58 -3.53 12.29
CA ILE A 3 -1.58 -2.47 12.14
C ILE A 3 -0.37 -3.03 11.39
N SER A 4 0.04 -2.33 10.34
CA SER A 4 1.10 -2.77 9.43
C SER A 4 2.03 -1.63 9.08
N VAL A 5 3.28 -1.95 8.75
CA VAL A 5 4.30 -0.96 8.42
C VAL A 5 4.62 -0.92 6.92
N GLY A 6 5.03 0.25 6.45
CA GLY A 6 5.51 0.45 5.09
C GLY A 6 6.96 -0.01 4.91
N LEU A 7 7.24 -0.69 3.81
CA LEU A 7 8.59 -1.02 3.37
C LEU A 7 9.08 -0.01 2.34
N PRO A 8 10.30 0.49 2.43
CA PRO A 8 10.86 1.45 1.47
C PRO A 8 11.32 0.81 0.15
N THR A 9 10.51 -0.08 -0.45
CA THR A 9 10.87 -0.76 -1.70
C THR A 9 11.01 0.17 -2.89
N GLY A 10 10.19 1.22 -2.99
CA GLY A 10 10.24 2.22 -4.04
C GLY A 10 10.07 3.62 -3.49
N MET A 11 10.78 3.98 -2.41
CA MET A 11 10.53 5.21 -1.66
C MET A 11 11.75 6.13 -1.51
N GLU A 12 12.94 5.69 -1.94
CA GLU A 12 14.11 6.56 -1.99
C GLU A 12 13.88 7.74 -2.95
N GLY A 13 14.26 8.93 -2.55
CA GLY A 13 14.03 10.17 -3.30
C GLY A 13 12.57 10.65 -3.31
N LEU A 14 11.64 9.81 -2.89
CA LEU A 14 10.23 10.17 -2.66
C LEU A 14 10.02 10.49 -1.18
N MET A 15 9.81 9.47 -0.38
CA MET A 15 9.52 9.60 1.05
C MET A 15 10.78 9.54 1.94
N TYR A 16 11.87 9.00 1.43
CA TYR A 16 13.13 8.83 2.14
C TYR A 16 14.30 9.42 1.34
N PRO A 17 15.38 9.84 2.01
CA PRO A 17 16.59 10.32 1.34
C PRO A 17 17.21 9.29 0.39
N VAL A 18 18.20 9.71 -0.40
CA VAL A 18 19.01 8.83 -1.27
C VAL A 18 20.48 8.93 -0.85
N PRO A 19 21.15 7.82 -0.47
CA PRO A 19 20.62 6.48 -0.26
C PRO A 19 19.85 6.37 1.07
N PHE A 20 18.95 5.39 1.19
CA PHE A 20 18.25 5.14 2.44
C PHE A 20 18.40 3.70 2.93
N SER A 21 18.17 2.70 2.06
CA SER A 21 18.15 1.30 2.47
C SER A 21 18.94 0.39 1.54
N THR A 22 19.57 -0.61 2.11
CA THR A 22 20.18 -1.76 1.41
C THR A 22 19.17 -2.92 1.32
N PRO A 23 19.42 -3.94 0.48
CA PRO A 23 18.59 -5.16 0.49
C PRO A 23 18.48 -5.82 1.86
N GLN A 24 19.55 -5.80 2.66
CA GLN A 24 19.54 -6.36 4.01
C GLN A 24 18.66 -5.54 4.94
N ASP A 25 18.70 -4.21 4.86
CA ASP A 25 17.83 -3.35 5.67
C ASP A 25 16.33 -3.62 5.40
N ILE A 26 15.95 -3.89 4.16
CA ILE A 26 14.56 -4.24 3.82
C ILE A 26 14.14 -5.55 4.51
N ILE A 27 15.02 -6.54 4.55
CA ILE A 27 14.78 -7.81 5.26
C ILE A 27 14.72 -7.57 6.76
N ASP A 28 15.63 -6.78 7.30
CA ASP A 28 15.73 -6.48 8.74
C ASP A 28 14.50 -5.71 9.24
N ILE A 29 13.95 -4.79 8.45
CA ILE A 29 12.65 -4.12 8.75
C ILE A 29 11.55 -5.18 8.90
N ALA A 30 11.46 -6.14 7.98
CA ALA A 30 10.42 -7.16 8.02
C ALA A 30 10.57 -8.11 9.23
N VAL A 31 11.80 -8.57 9.51
CA VAL A 31 12.09 -9.39 10.70
C VAL A 31 11.80 -8.62 11.99
N HIS A 32 12.15 -7.33 12.03
CA HIS A 32 11.84 -6.47 13.17
C HIS A 32 10.32 -6.28 13.34
N ALA A 33 9.58 -6.04 12.25
CA ALA A 33 8.12 -5.95 12.26
C ALA A 33 7.46 -7.23 12.80
N GLU A 34 7.93 -8.42 12.37
CA GLU A 34 7.43 -9.70 12.89
C GLU A 34 7.67 -9.82 14.40
N ARG A 35 8.88 -9.50 14.87
CA ARG A 35 9.23 -9.54 16.29
C ARG A 35 8.37 -8.61 17.13
N LEU A 36 8.01 -7.46 16.60
CA LEU A 36 7.16 -6.46 17.26
C LEU A 36 5.66 -6.77 17.19
N GLY A 37 5.25 -7.82 16.47
CA GLY A 37 3.85 -8.23 16.35
C GLY A 37 3.02 -7.39 15.38
N TYR A 38 3.64 -6.67 14.45
CA TYR A 38 2.92 -6.06 13.35
C TYR A 38 2.24 -7.11 12.47
N HIS A 39 1.08 -6.79 11.93
CA HIS A 39 0.29 -7.72 11.13
C HIS A 39 0.94 -8.06 9.79
N SER A 40 1.48 -7.04 9.11
CA SER A 40 2.07 -7.18 7.78
C SER A 40 3.04 -6.03 7.45
N VAL A 41 3.78 -6.21 6.35
CA VAL A 41 4.60 -5.16 5.72
C VAL A 41 4.08 -4.86 4.31
N TRP A 42 4.18 -3.58 3.87
CA TRP A 42 3.63 -3.12 2.60
C TRP A 42 4.62 -2.26 1.83
N GLY A 43 4.98 -2.67 0.62
CA GLY A 43 5.94 -1.99 -0.24
C GLY A 43 5.35 -1.53 -1.57
N ASN A 44 5.95 -0.52 -2.17
CA ASN A 44 5.52 0.11 -3.41
C ASN A 44 6.13 -0.54 -4.64
N ASP A 45 5.49 -0.28 -5.79
CA ASP A 45 5.87 -0.80 -7.11
C ASP A 45 6.18 0.41 -8.03
N HIS A 46 7.46 0.75 -8.14
CA HIS A 46 7.98 1.75 -9.09
C HIS A 46 9.00 1.09 -10.00
N MET A 47 8.91 1.36 -11.30
CA MET A 47 9.79 0.75 -12.32
C MET A 47 10.89 1.69 -12.78
N THR A 48 10.72 2.99 -12.60
CA THR A 48 11.71 4.00 -13.00
C THR A 48 11.59 5.25 -12.14
N THR A 49 12.67 6.02 -12.08
CA THR A 49 12.75 7.24 -11.29
C THR A 49 11.92 8.36 -11.92
N GLN A 50 11.16 9.08 -11.12
CA GLN A 50 10.41 10.26 -11.51
C GLN A 50 11.33 11.42 -11.91
N HIS A 51 10.86 12.33 -12.78
CA HIS A 51 11.70 13.40 -13.31
C HIS A 51 12.23 14.31 -12.20
N TYR A 52 11.37 14.74 -11.27
CA TYR A 52 11.77 15.62 -10.18
C TYR A 52 12.79 14.97 -9.22
N VAL A 53 12.72 13.65 -9.02
CA VAL A 53 13.70 12.92 -8.20
C VAL A 53 15.07 12.90 -8.89
N ARG A 54 15.11 12.75 -10.22
CA ARG A 54 16.37 12.84 -10.99
C ARG A 54 16.99 14.23 -10.94
N GLU A 55 16.16 15.28 -10.85
CA GLU A 55 16.61 16.66 -10.75
C GLU A 55 17.13 17.00 -9.35
N GLU A 56 16.49 16.45 -8.32
CA GLU A 56 16.82 16.71 -6.91
C GLU A 56 18.05 15.91 -6.44
N PHE A 57 18.17 14.64 -6.85
CA PHE A 57 19.21 13.73 -6.37
C PHE A 57 20.20 13.35 -7.48
N SER A 58 21.48 13.62 -7.26
CA SER A 58 22.56 13.22 -8.19
C SER A 58 22.83 11.71 -8.19
N THR A 59 22.56 11.05 -7.07
CA THR A 59 22.62 9.58 -6.96
C THR A 59 21.24 9.00 -7.28
N PRO A 60 21.12 8.04 -8.22
CA PRO A 60 19.84 7.41 -8.51
C PRO A 60 19.31 6.63 -7.31
N PRO A 61 17.99 6.70 -7.01
CA PRO A 61 17.39 5.88 -5.98
C PRO A 61 17.33 4.41 -6.38
N ASN A 62 17.36 3.52 -5.41
CA ASN A 62 17.08 2.11 -5.62
C ASN A 62 15.58 1.83 -5.48
N TYR A 63 14.97 1.30 -6.53
CA TYR A 63 13.60 0.80 -6.51
C TYR A 63 13.61 -0.72 -6.61
N TRP A 64 13.27 -1.37 -5.50
CA TRP A 64 13.25 -2.82 -5.38
C TRP A 64 11.91 -3.37 -5.90
N GLU A 65 11.95 -4.33 -6.81
CA GLU A 65 10.73 -4.98 -7.30
C GLU A 65 10.05 -5.76 -6.15
N PRO A 66 8.78 -5.44 -5.80
CA PRO A 66 8.18 -5.90 -4.55
C PRO A 66 7.98 -7.42 -4.48
N LEU A 67 7.57 -8.08 -5.58
CA LEU A 67 7.31 -9.53 -5.55
C LEU A 67 8.59 -10.35 -5.38
N ILE A 68 9.70 -9.90 -5.97
CA ILE A 68 11.01 -10.52 -5.76
C ILE A 68 11.49 -10.29 -4.33
N THR A 69 11.39 -9.05 -3.85
CA THR A 69 11.78 -8.67 -2.47
C THR A 69 11.02 -9.51 -1.44
N TYR A 70 9.72 -9.74 -1.65
CA TYR A 70 8.90 -10.55 -0.75
C TYR A 70 9.27 -12.02 -0.72
N GLY A 71 9.90 -12.56 -1.76
CA GLY A 71 10.47 -13.91 -1.72
C GLY A 71 11.55 -14.05 -0.62
N PHE A 72 12.42 -13.04 -0.48
CA PHE A 72 13.43 -13.02 0.58
C PHE A 72 12.81 -12.78 1.96
N ILE A 73 11.81 -11.89 2.06
CA ILE A 73 11.07 -11.67 3.32
C ILE A 73 10.31 -12.91 3.75
N ALA A 74 9.67 -13.62 2.81
CA ALA A 74 8.95 -14.86 3.10
C ALA A 74 9.86 -15.94 3.67
N ALA A 75 11.11 -16.02 3.19
CA ALA A 75 12.12 -16.96 3.71
C ALA A 75 12.66 -16.55 5.10
N ALA A 76 12.74 -15.23 5.38
CA ALA A 76 13.29 -14.70 6.64
C ALA A 76 12.26 -14.62 7.79
N THR A 77 10.96 -14.69 7.48
CA THR A 77 9.85 -14.54 8.44
C THR A 77 8.94 -15.78 8.45
N LYS A 78 8.13 -15.96 9.50
CA LYS A 78 7.27 -17.14 9.69
C LYS A 78 5.78 -16.82 9.63
N THR A 79 5.37 -15.72 10.21
CA THR A 79 3.96 -15.34 10.42
C THR A 79 3.60 -14.00 9.79
N LEU A 80 4.59 -13.13 9.57
CA LEU A 80 4.39 -11.80 9.01
C LEU A 80 3.79 -11.90 7.61
N ARG A 81 2.67 -11.21 7.39
CA ARG A 81 2.09 -11.08 6.06
C ARG A 81 2.80 -10.00 5.25
N MET A 82 2.67 -10.05 3.95
CA MET A 82 3.32 -9.09 3.04
C MET A 82 2.35 -8.65 1.96
N GLY A 83 2.25 -7.35 1.77
CA GLY A 83 1.32 -6.74 0.84
C GLY A 83 1.96 -5.69 -0.07
N THR A 84 1.40 -5.49 -1.26
CA THR A 84 1.84 -4.44 -2.17
C THR A 84 1.05 -3.15 -1.92
N GLY A 85 1.73 -2.07 -1.69
CA GLY A 85 1.10 -0.79 -1.38
C GLY A 85 1.44 0.35 -2.35
N MET A 86 1.25 0.19 -3.69
CA MET A 86 0.41 -0.75 -4.45
C MET A 86 1.19 -1.41 -5.59
N LEU A 87 0.74 -2.58 -6.04
CA LEU A 87 1.13 -3.13 -7.34
C LEU A 87 0.44 -2.31 -8.45
N VAL A 88 1.21 -1.72 -9.34
CA VAL A 88 0.67 -0.92 -10.45
C VAL A 88 0.30 -1.84 -11.60
N LEU A 89 -0.93 -2.39 -11.57
CA LEU A 89 -1.37 -3.42 -12.49
C LEU A 89 -1.23 -3.02 -13.97
N PRO A 90 -1.51 -1.76 -14.39
CA PRO A 90 -1.33 -1.36 -15.79
C PRO A 90 0.12 -1.39 -16.30
N MET A 91 1.12 -1.43 -15.43
CA MET A 91 2.53 -1.64 -15.81
C MET A 91 2.86 -3.12 -16.03
N ARG A 92 2.02 -4.03 -15.53
CA ARG A 92 2.16 -5.49 -15.61
C ARG A 92 1.46 -6.01 -16.87
N ARG A 93 2.14 -5.91 -18.03
CA ARG A 93 1.56 -6.23 -19.34
C ARG A 93 1.06 -7.66 -19.47
N ASP A 94 1.85 -8.60 -18.95
CA ASP A 94 1.49 -10.01 -18.96
C ASP A 94 0.83 -10.37 -17.64
N ILE A 95 -0.49 -10.44 -17.68
CA ILE A 95 -1.32 -10.75 -16.51
C ILE A 95 -1.14 -12.20 -16.06
N VAL A 96 -0.81 -13.13 -16.99
CA VAL A 96 -0.57 -14.54 -16.67
C VAL A 96 0.75 -14.68 -15.90
N VAL A 97 1.80 -13.98 -16.34
CA VAL A 97 3.08 -13.94 -15.62
C VAL A 97 2.89 -13.31 -14.24
N THR A 98 2.17 -12.20 -14.15
CA THR A 98 1.88 -11.54 -12.88
C THR A 98 1.10 -12.44 -11.93
N ALA A 99 0.04 -13.10 -12.41
CA ALA A 99 -0.73 -14.08 -11.62
C ALA A 99 0.15 -15.25 -11.16
N LYS A 100 1.03 -15.74 -12.02
CA LYS A 100 1.98 -16.82 -11.71
C LYS A 100 2.95 -16.40 -10.61
N GLN A 101 3.50 -15.21 -10.67
CA GLN A 101 4.42 -14.66 -9.65
C GLN A 101 3.71 -14.58 -8.29
N ILE A 102 2.51 -14.00 -8.27
CA ILE A 102 1.70 -13.87 -7.05
C ILE A 102 1.36 -15.25 -6.46
N ALA A 103 0.86 -16.17 -7.27
CA ALA A 103 0.51 -17.52 -6.81
C ALA A 103 1.73 -18.30 -6.29
N THR A 104 2.89 -18.15 -6.94
CA THR A 104 4.14 -18.76 -6.50
C THR A 104 4.56 -18.19 -5.14
N LEU A 105 4.55 -16.85 -5.00
CA LEU A 105 4.91 -16.20 -3.75
C LEU A 105 3.95 -16.61 -2.62
N ASP A 106 2.65 -16.73 -2.91
CA ASP A 106 1.66 -17.16 -1.92
C ASP A 106 1.92 -18.57 -1.44
N GLN A 107 2.28 -19.51 -2.32
CA GLN A 107 2.68 -20.87 -1.96
C GLN A 107 3.95 -20.86 -1.10
N PHE A 108 5.01 -20.18 -1.51
CA PHE A 108 6.28 -20.14 -0.80
C PHE A 108 6.20 -19.44 0.55
N SER A 109 5.30 -18.45 0.67
CA SER A 109 5.05 -17.76 1.94
C SER A 109 4.15 -18.53 2.90
N GLY A 110 3.51 -19.63 2.46
CA GLY A 110 2.50 -20.34 3.27
C GLY A 110 1.19 -19.56 3.40
N GLY A 111 0.77 -18.84 2.34
CA GLY A 111 -0.52 -18.12 2.31
C GLY A 111 -0.49 -16.76 3.02
N ARG A 112 0.64 -16.07 3.02
CA ARG A 112 0.82 -14.77 3.71
C ARG A 112 0.78 -13.54 2.80
N VAL A 113 0.43 -13.70 1.52
CA VAL A 113 0.39 -12.60 0.54
C VAL A 113 -0.94 -11.85 0.57
N GLU A 114 -0.86 -10.54 0.43
CA GLU A 114 -1.98 -9.61 0.23
C GLU A 114 -1.61 -8.69 -0.93
N ILE A 115 -2.50 -8.43 -1.87
CA ILE A 115 -2.17 -7.62 -3.04
C ILE A 115 -3.00 -6.34 -3.05
N GLY A 116 -2.36 -5.21 -2.78
CA GLY A 116 -2.92 -3.90 -3.07
C GLY A 116 -2.66 -3.53 -4.53
N ILE A 117 -3.70 -3.17 -5.25
CA ILE A 117 -3.70 -2.88 -6.68
C ILE A 117 -4.04 -1.40 -6.91
N GLY A 118 -3.26 -0.74 -7.77
CA GLY A 118 -3.47 0.64 -8.15
C GLY A 118 -3.33 0.91 -9.63
N VAL A 119 -3.77 2.13 -10.02
CA VAL A 119 -3.68 2.62 -11.40
C VAL A 119 -2.33 3.27 -11.72
N GLY A 120 -1.47 3.47 -10.71
CA GLY A 120 -0.22 4.23 -10.81
C GLY A 120 -0.42 5.75 -10.74
N ALA A 121 0.46 6.44 -10.03
CA ALA A 121 0.39 7.89 -9.82
C ALA A 121 1.08 8.68 -10.95
N TYR A 122 2.28 8.28 -11.33
CA TYR A 122 3.16 9.06 -12.20
C TYR A 122 2.96 8.70 -13.66
N ARG A 123 2.52 9.67 -14.45
CA ARG A 123 2.28 9.50 -15.89
C ARG A 123 3.59 9.21 -16.64
N GLU A 124 4.67 9.83 -16.23
CA GLU A 124 6.00 9.70 -16.84
C GLU A 124 6.57 8.29 -16.75
N GLU A 125 6.24 7.49 -15.73
CA GLU A 125 6.63 6.07 -15.67
C GLU A 125 5.99 5.29 -16.81
N PHE A 126 4.70 5.54 -17.11
CA PHE A 126 4.03 4.89 -18.24
C PHE A 126 4.61 5.32 -19.58
N GLU A 127 4.91 6.61 -19.73
CA GLU A 127 5.52 7.14 -20.95
C GLU A 127 6.91 6.57 -21.18
N ALA A 128 7.71 6.37 -20.11
CA ALA A 128 9.02 5.75 -20.19
C ALA A 128 8.96 4.26 -20.55
N LEU A 129 8.05 3.51 -19.94
CA LEU A 129 7.91 2.07 -20.16
C LEU A 129 7.18 1.74 -21.47
N GLN A 130 6.25 2.58 -21.87
CA GLN A 130 5.31 2.34 -22.99
C GLN A 130 5.00 3.65 -23.74
N PRO A 131 5.95 4.23 -24.50
CA PRO A 131 5.81 5.59 -25.07
C PRO A 131 4.57 5.78 -25.97
N ASN A 132 4.08 4.73 -26.60
CA ASN A 132 2.95 4.78 -27.54
C ASN A 132 1.64 4.23 -26.94
N PHE A 133 1.63 3.92 -25.65
CA PHE A 133 0.50 3.29 -25.02
C PHE A 133 -0.57 4.30 -24.62
N LYS A 134 -1.77 4.17 -25.18
CA LYS A 134 -2.92 5.03 -24.93
C LYS A 134 -4.09 4.22 -24.35
N ALA A 135 -3.94 3.69 -23.14
CA ALA A 135 -5.02 2.98 -22.50
C ALA A 135 -5.57 3.73 -21.29
N HIS A 136 -6.83 3.52 -20.99
CA HIS A 136 -7.43 4.03 -19.76
C HIS A 136 -7.04 3.12 -18.60
N ARG A 137 -6.05 3.57 -17.78
CA ARG A 137 -5.46 2.78 -16.69
C ARG A 137 -6.50 2.19 -15.72
N GLY A 138 -7.58 2.92 -15.47
CA GLY A 138 -8.69 2.43 -14.64
C GLY A 138 -9.40 1.22 -15.24
N ASN A 139 -9.69 1.22 -16.54
CA ASN A 139 -10.32 0.10 -17.23
C ASN A 139 -9.39 -1.12 -17.25
N MET A 140 -8.08 -0.89 -17.40
CA MET A 140 -7.09 -1.98 -17.30
C MET A 140 -7.12 -2.64 -15.94
N VAL A 141 -7.25 -1.86 -14.86
CA VAL A 141 -7.38 -2.43 -13.50
C VAL A 141 -8.69 -3.21 -13.38
N ASP A 142 -9.80 -2.67 -13.88
CA ASP A 142 -11.11 -3.34 -13.82
C ASP A 142 -11.08 -4.69 -14.53
N GLU A 143 -10.52 -4.75 -15.74
CA GLU A 143 -10.35 -5.98 -16.51
C GLU A 143 -9.34 -6.94 -15.87
N GLY A 144 -8.19 -6.40 -15.43
CA GLY A 144 -7.12 -7.17 -14.81
C GLY A 144 -7.52 -7.83 -13.49
N LEU A 145 -8.38 -7.21 -12.68
CA LEU A 145 -8.94 -7.83 -11.47
C LEU A 145 -9.75 -9.10 -11.81
N HIS A 146 -10.56 -9.03 -12.85
CA HIS A 146 -11.33 -10.19 -13.33
C HIS A 146 -10.37 -11.29 -13.82
N ALA A 147 -9.42 -10.93 -14.68
CA ALA A 147 -8.42 -11.86 -15.20
C ALA A 147 -7.59 -12.54 -14.08
N LEU A 148 -7.15 -11.78 -13.07
CA LEU A 148 -6.44 -12.35 -11.92
C LEU A 148 -7.29 -13.35 -11.15
N ARG A 149 -8.56 -13.00 -10.83
CA ARG A 149 -9.47 -13.92 -10.13
C ARG A 149 -9.68 -15.20 -10.92
N GLN A 150 -9.88 -15.11 -12.23
CA GLN A 150 -10.02 -16.24 -13.12
C GLN A 150 -8.77 -17.14 -13.11
N LEU A 151 -7.59 -16.56 -13.30
CA LEU A 151 -6.30 -17.28 -13.26
C LEU A 151 -6.02 -17.95 -11.91
N PHE A 152 -6.48 -17.35 -10.80
CA PHE A 152 -6.30 -17.93 -9.46
C PHE A 152 -7.24 -19.11 -9.17
N THR A 153 -8.40 -19.19 -9.83
CA THR A 153 -9.45 -20.16 -9.47
C THR A 153 -9.73 -21.20 -10.54
N GLU A 154 -9.72 -20.83 -11.81
CA GLU A 154 -10.07 -21.76 -12.89
C GLU A 154 -8.90 -22.67 -13.26
N ARG A 155 -9.21 -23.95 -13.50
CA ARG A 155 -8.19 -24.91 -13.95
C ARG A 155 -7.65 -24.51 -15.33
N LEU A 156 -8.54 -24.22 -16.26
CA LEU A 156 -8.24 -23.80 -17.63
C LEU A 156 -8.94 -22.47 -17.86
N ALA A 157 -8.16 -21.40 -17.99
CA ALA A 157 -8.64 -20.04 -18.07
C ALA A 157 -8.50 -19.48 -19.49
N THR A 158 -9.56 -18.83 -19.99
CA THR A 158 -9.53 -18.10 -21.26
C THR A 158 -10.14 -16.71 -21.05
N HIS A 159 -9.47 -15.68 -21.52
CA HIS A 159 -9.90 -14.30 -21.45
C HIS A 159 -9.65 -13.59 -22.78
N ASP A 160 -10.66 -12.95 -23.32
CA ASP A 160 -10.61 -12.19 -24.57
C ASP A 160 -11.06 -10.74 -24.29
N GLY A 161 -10.24 -10.02 -23.54
CA GLY A 161 -10.50 -8.65 -23.11
C GLY A 161 -9.85 -7.62 -24.05
N GLU A 162 -10.08 -6.34 -23.77
CA GLU A 162 -9.47 -5.23 -24.51
C GLU A 162 -7.96 -5.09 -24.18
N TYR A 163 -7.57 -5.35 -22.94
CA TYR A 163 -6.22 -5.11 -22.44
C TYR A 163 -5.44 -6.39 -22.18
N TYR A 164 -6.11 -7.47 -21.81
CA TYR A 164 -5.51 -8.76 -21.51
C TYR A 164 -6.18 -9.85 -22.32
N GLN A 165 -5.36 -10.68 -22.99
CA GLN A 165 -5.86 -11.78 -23.80
C GLN A 165 -5.02 -13.02 -23.56
N TYR A 166 -5.68 -14.13 -23.25
CA TYR A 166 -5.05 -15.46 -23.15
C TYR A 166 -6.09 -16.55 -23.40
N ARG A 167 -5.63 -17.71 -23.86
CA ARG A 167 -6.50 -18.83 -24.20
C ARG A 167 -5.97 -20.13 -23.63
N ASP A 168 -6.85 -20.93 -23.03
CA ASP A 168 -6.59 -22.26 -22.54
C ASP A 168 -5.37 -22.35 -21.59
N VAL A 169 -5.23 -21.35 -20.71
CA VAL A 169 -4.12 -21.27 -19.77
C VAL A 169 -4.39 -22.17 -18.57
N GLU A 170 -3.61 -23.23 -18.42
CA GLU A 170 -3.56 -24.08 -17.22
C GLU A 170 -2.43 -23.60 -16.29
N MET A 171 -2.71 -22.57 -15.50
CA MET A 171 -1.74 -21.95 -14.59
C MET A 171 -1.72 -22.64 -13.22
N PHE A 172 -0.64 -23.34 -12.89
CA PHE A 172 -0.38 -23.95 -11.58
C PHE A 172 1.05 -23.61 -11.11
N PRO A 173 1.29 -23.49 -9.76
CA PRO A 173 0.29 -23.65 -8.70
C PRO A 173 -0.76 -22.54 -8.71
N LYS A 174 -1.91 -22.82 -8.12
CA LYS A 174 -2.86 -21.79 -7.70
C LYS A 174 -2.35 -21.15 -6.40
N PRO A 175 -2.83 -19.96 -5.98
CA PRO A 175 -2.58 -19.47 -4.63
C PRO A 175 -2.94 -20.53 -3.58
N LEU A 176 -2.20 -20.56 -2.46
CA LEU A 176 -2.50 -21.41 -1.32
C LEU A 176 -3.76 -20.93 -0.60
N GLN A 177 -3.92 -19.61 -0.54
CA GLN A 177 -5.11 -18.98 0.00
C GLN A 177 -6.31 -19.25 -0.90
N LYS A 178 -7.40 -19.77 -0.35
CA LYS A 178 -8.65 -20.06 -1.07
C LYS A 178 -9.24 -18.80 -1.72
N SER A 179 -9.06 -17.65 -1.09
CA SER A 179 -9.32 -16.32 -1.65
C SER A 179 -8.15 -15.42 -1.29
N LEU A 180 -7.28 -15.16 -2.26
CA LEU A 180 -6.15 -14.25 -2.08
C LEU A 180 -6.68 -12.82 -1.98
N PRO A 181 -6.39 -12.06 -0.88
CA PRO A 181 -6.94 -10.73 -0.68
C PRO A 181 -6.43 -9.73 -1.72
N LEU A 182 -7.36 -9.00 -2.37
CA LEU A 182 -7.09 -7.92 -3.32
C LEU A 182 -7.64 -6.61 -2.77
N TYR A 183 -6.76 -5.66 -2.46
CA TYR A 183 -7.11 -4.32 -2.02
C TYR A 183 -7.04 -3.32 -3.17
N LEU A 184 -7.94 -2.35 -3.21
CA LEU A 184 -7.97 -1.33 -4.26
C LEU A 184 -7.56 0.02 -3.69
N GLY A 185 -6.49 0.59 -4.26
CA GLY A 185 -5.92 1.84 -3.81
C GLY A 185 -6.51 3.07 -4.48
N GLY A 186 -6.57 4.15 -3.72
CA GLY A 186 -6.93 5.49 -4.17
C GLY A 186 -8.06 6.15 -3.39
N ASN A 187 -8.06 7.50 -3.41
CA ASN A 187 -8.97 8.32 -2.61
C ASN A 187 -10.25 8.72 -3.34
N ASN A 188 -10.30 8.54 -4.67
CA ASN A 188 -11.43 9.00 -5.48
C ASN A 188 -12.57 7.97 -5.54
N LYS A 189 -13.77 8.44 -5.95
CA LYS A 189 -14.98 7.63 -6.06
C LYS A 189 -14.80 6.37 -6.94
N ASN A 190 -13.98 6.44 -7.99
CA ASN A 190 -13.76 5.29 -8.88
C ASN A 190 -12.97 4.19 -8.17
N ALA A 191 -12.01 4.54 -7.30
CA ALA A 191 -11.28 3.56 -6.50
C ALA A 191 -12.22 2.89 -5.48
N ILE A 192 -13.07 3.66 -4.80
CA ILE A 192 -14.09 3.15 -3.87
C ILE A 192 -15.05 2.19 -4.60
N MET A 193 -15.52 2.58 -5.79
CA MET A 193 -16.41 1.74 -6.60
C MET A 193 -15.75 0.43 -7.03
N ARG A 194 -14.47 0.44 -7.42
CA ARG A 194 -13.72 -0.79 -7.72
C ARG A 194 -13.61 -1.71 -6.51
N ALA A 195 -13.25 -1.14 -5.35
CA ALA A 195 -13.19 -1.90 -4.11
C ALA A 195 -14.54 -2.53 -3.76
N ALA A 196 -15.62 -1.76 -3.86
CA ALA A 196 -16.98 -2.24 -3.62
C ALA A 196 -17.39 -3.39 -4.56
N LYS A 197 -17.03 -3.27 -5.84
CA LYS A 197 -17.43 -4.24 -6.88
C LYS A 197 -16.60 -5.53 -6.83
N ALA A 198 -15.27 -5.44 -6.67
CA ALA A 198 -14.36 -6.55 -6.96
C ALA A 198 -13.22 -6.74 -5.94
N GLY A 199 -13.00 -5.79 -5.01
CA GLY A 199 -11.95 -5.87 -4.00
C GLY A 199 -12.36 -6.63 -2.74
N ASP A 200 -11.39 -6.98 -1.92
CA ASP A 200 -11.59 -7.46 -0.54
C ASP A 200 -11.32 -6.34 0.48
N GLY A 201 -10.73 -5.23 0.03
CA GLY A 201 -10.53 -4.02 0.82
C GLY A 201 -10.31 -2.77 -0.02
N TRP A 202 -10.49 -1.63 0.64
CA TRP A 202 -10.21 -0.30 0.09
C TRP A 202 -9.05 0.33 0.85
N MET A 203 -8.11 0.92 0.11
CA MET A 203 -6.82 1.38 0.60
C MET A 203 -6.58 2.85 0.21
N PRO A 204 -7.19 3.80 0.94
CA PRO A 204 -6.93 5.23 0.76
C PRO A 204 -5.63 5.66 1.44
N ALA A 205 -5.10 6.84 1.07
CA ALA A 205 -3.92 7.41 1.67
C ALA A 205 -4.20 8.80 2.28
N CYS A 206 -3.75 9.02 3.51
CA CYS A 206 -3.79 10.32 4.21
C CYS A 206 -5.16 10.99 4.15
N VAL A 207 -6.23 10.30 4.51
CA VAL A 207 -7.61 10.81 4.47
C VAL A 207 -8.04 11.28 5.85
N GLU A 208 -8.65 12.46 5.94
CA GLU A 208 -9.23 12.97 7.18
C GLU A 208 -10.32 12.05 7.74
N VAL A 209 -10.49 12.05 9.07
CA VAL A 209 -11.44 11.18 9.79
C VAL A 209 -12.85 11.25 9.23
N GLU A 210 -13.40 12.47 9.03
CA GLU A 210 -14.77 12.61 8.53
C GLU A 210 -14.88 12.18 7.07
N LYS A 211 -13.88 12.47 6.25
CA LYS A 211 -13.82 11.99 4.87
C LYS A 211 -13.72 10.47 4.79
N LEU A 212 -12.96 9.85 5.69
CA LEU A 212 -12.90 8.39 5.81
C LEU A 212 -14.26 7.80 6.16
N ARG A 213 -14.97 8.41 7.13
CA ARG A 213 -16.31 8.00 7.57
C ARG A 213 -17.34 8.06 6.42
N GLU A 214 -17.36 9.18 5.68
CA GLU A 214 -18.22 9.35 4.49
C GLU A 214 -17.91 8.32 3.40
N SER A 215 -16.61 8.13 3.11
CA SER A 215 -16.15 7.22 2.08
C SER A 215 -16.41 5.75 2.45
N THR A 216 -16.31 5.41 3.74
CA THR A 216 -16.67 4.06 4.24
C THR A 216 -18.16 3.78 4.05
N ARG A 217 -19.04 4.74 4.34
CA ARG A 217 -20.48 4.59 4.06
C ARG A 217 -20.72 4.39 2.57
N MET A 218 -20.10 5.22 1.73
CA MET A 218 -20.18 5.08 0.27
C MET A 218 -19.70 3.69 -0.20
N LEU A 219 -18.61 3.17 0.36
CA LEU A 219 -18.09 1.83 0.05
C LEU A 219 -19.14 0.75 0.36
N HIS A 220 -19.77 0.83 1.52
CA HIS A 220 -20.80 -0.13 1.92
C HIS A 220 -22.05 -0.05 1.05
N ASP A 221 -22.52 1.17 0.74
CA ASP A 221 -23.70 1.38 -0.11
C ASP A 221 -23.45 0.86 -1.54
N LEU A 222 -22.27 1.13 -2.10
CA LEU A 222 -21.88 0.63 -3.41
C LEU A 222 -21.72 -0.91 -3.41
N ALA A 223 -21.15 -1.50 -2.35
CA ALA A 223 -21.06 -2.95 -2.22
C ALA A 223 -22.44 -3.59 -2.22
N ALA A 224 -23.39 -3.04 -1.47
CA ALA A 224 -24.78 -3.53 -1.44
C ALA A 224 -25.44 -3.46 -2.83
N GLN A 225 -25.20 -2.40 -3.63
CA GLN A 225 -25.69 -2.30 -5.00
C GLN A 225 -25.14 -3.40 -5.90
N HIS A 226 -23.99 -3.98 -5.58
CA HIS A 226 -23.38 -5.11 -6.27
C HIS A 226 -23.66 -6.48 -5.59
N GLY A 227 -24.62 -6.54 -4.65
CA GLY A 227 -25.00 -7.76 -3.96
C GLY A 227 -23.97 -8.28 -2.96
N ARG A 228 -23.07 -7.40 -2.48
CA ARG A 228 -22.01 -7.74 -1.52
C ARG A 228 -22.28 -7.12 -0.15
N ASP A 229 -21.91 -7.82 0.90
CA ASP A 229 -21.92 -7.22 2.24
C ASP A 229 -20.70 -6.30 2.42
N GLY A 230 -20.94 -4.99 2.46
CA GLY A 230 -19.90 -3.99 2.65
C GLY A 230 -19.10 -4.14 3.94
N LYS A 231 -19.68 -4.76 4.98
CA LYS A 231 -19.02 -4.99 6.27
C LYS A 231 -17.91 -6.05 6.20
N THR A 232 -17.90 -6.86 5.15
CA THR A 232 -16.82 -7.83 4.90
C THR A 232 -15.60 -7.21 4.22
N LEU A 233 -15.73 -5.97 3.71
CA LEU A 233 -14.65 -5.25 3.06
C LEU A 233 -13.77 -4.56 4.10
N GLU A 234 -12.47 -4.77 4.00
CA GLU A 234 -11.54 -4.04 4.85
C GLU A 234 -11.42 -2.57 4.41
N VAL A 235 -11.43 -1.67 5.38
CA VAL A 235 -11.11 -0.26 5.20
C VAL A 235 -9.71 -0.04 5.76
N ALA A 236 -8.74 0.12 4.87
CA ALA A 236 -7.33 0.01 5.17
C ALA A 236 -6.54 1.29 4.82
N PRO A 237 -6.78 2.42 5.51
CA PRO A 237 -6.09 3.66 5.21
C PRO A 237 -4.60 3.61 5.56
N GLN A 238 -3.78 4.25 4.70
CA GLN A 238 -2.36 4.48 4.91
C GLN A 238 -2.14 5.86 5.51
N TYR A 239 -1.25 5.93 6.50
CA TYR A 239 -0.84 7.19 7.13
C TYR A 239 0.67 7.25 7.31
N ILE A 240 1.16 8.47 7.47
CA ILE A 240 2.52 8.75 7.88
C ILE A 240 2.55 8.85 9.40
N VAL A 241 3.65 8.41 10.00
CA VAL A 241 3.82 8.36 11.45
C VAL A 241 5.06 9.14 11.85
N TYR A 242 4.97 9.92 12.90
CA TYR A 242 6.11 10.33 13.70
C TYR A 242 5.70 10.43 15.18
N LEU A 243 6.29 9.60 16.03
CA LEU A 243 6.06 9.59 17.46
C LEU A 243 7.14 10.42 18.15
N GLY A 244 6.73 11.49 18.84
CA GLY A 244 7.61 12.36 19.61
C GLY A 244 7.26 12.36 21.09
N LYS A 245 8.12 12.99 21.91
CA LYS A 245 7.87 13.18 23.35
C LYS A 245 6.76 14.20 23.62
N SER A 246 6.47 15.08 22.66
CA SER A 246 5.34 15.99 22.62
C SER A 246 4.89 16.21 21.19
N ARG A 247 3.66 16.70 21.00
CA ARG A 247 3.13 17.01 19.67
C ARG A 247 3.99 18.05 18.93
N GLU A 248 4.46 19.08 19.61
CA GLU A 248 5.31 20.14 19.03
C GLU A 248 6.62 19.57 18.51
N GLN A 249 7.27 18.70 19.30
CA GLN A 249 8.49 18.04 18.88
C GLN A 249 8.26 17.12 17.68
N ALA A 250 7.17 16.34 17.70
CA ALA A 250 6.82 15.44 16.59
C ALA A 250 6.60 16.22 15.30
N ILE A 251 5.84 17.31 15.34
CA ILE A 251 5.60 18.19 14.18
C ILE A 251 6.91 18.78 13.66
N ALA A 252 7.78 19.28 14.55
CA ALA A 252 9.06 19.86 14.16
C ALA A 252 9.95 18.82 13.42
N LYS A 253 10.01 17.59 13.92
CA LYS A 253 10.76 16.49 13.30
C LYS A 253 10.13 16.03 11.98
N PHE A 254 8.82 15.86 11.96
CA PHE A 254 8.07 15.52 10.76
C PHE A 254 8.35 16.50 9.62
N LYS A 255 8.31 17.82 9.89
CA LYS A 255 8.58 18.87 8.90
C LYS A 255 10.03 18.91 8.39
N GLN A 256 10.96 18.26 9.08
CA GLN A 256 12.36 18.12 8.65
C GLN A 256 12.61 16.86 7.81
N SER A 257 11.61 15.99 7.64
CA SER A 257 11.75 14.73 6.90
C SER A 257 11.57 14.92 5.39
N GLN A 258 12.24 14.09 4.60
CA GLN A 258 12.00 14.00 3.15
C GLN A 258 10.52 13.67 2.85
N MET A 259 9.90 12.91 3.71
CA MET A 259 8.49 12.51 3.59
C MET A 259 7.54 13.71 3.64
N TYR A 260 7.81 14.72 4.47
CA TYR A 260 7.02 15.95 4.49
C TYR A 260 7.14 16.72 3.16
N ASN A 261 8.34 16.80 2.60
CA ASN A 261 8.56 17.44 1.30
C ASN A 261 7.77 16.73 0.20
N HIS A 262 7.74 15.41 0.24
CA HIS A 262 6.95 14.59 -0.68
C HIS A 262 5.44 14.87 -0.55
N LEU A 263 4.88 14.94 0.67
CA LEU A 263 3.46 15.29 0.88
C LEU A 263 3.12 16.67 0.32
N VAL A 264 3.97 17.66 0.53
CA VAL A 264 3.81 19.01 -0.04
C VAL A 264 3.80 18.94 -1.57
N SER A 265 4.64 18.13 -2.18
CA SER A 265 4.64 17.88 -3.62
C SER A 265 3.33 17.22 -4.09
N LEU A 266 2.83 16.20 -3.38
CA LEU A 266 1.58 15.51 -3.71
C LEU A 266 0.33 16.37 -3.55
N SER A 267 0.35 17.41 -2.74
CA SER A 267 -0.78 18.37 -2.60
C SER A 267 -1.15 19.03 -3.93
N LYS A 268 -0.22 19.09 -4.87
CA LYS A 268 -0.44 19.62 -6.22
C LYS A 268 -1.02 18.58 -7.20
N SER A 269 -1.11 17.32 -6.81
CA SER A 269 -1.49 16.19 -7.68
C SER A 269 -2.44 15.20 -7.00
N THR A 270 -1.89 14.16 -6.38
CA THR A 270 -2.65 13.03 -5.80
C THR A 270 -3.51 13.44 -4.61
N LEU A 271 -3.05 14.40 -3.81
CA LEU A 271 -3.73 14.89 -2.61
C LEU A 271 -4.43 16.25 -2.81
N LYS A 272 -4.56 16.75 -4.04
CA LYS A 272 -5.12 18.08 -4.36
C LYS A 272 -6.55 18.31 -3.86
N ASP A 273 -7.33 17.26 -3.68
CA ASP A 273 -8.74 17.33 -3.28
C ASP A 273 -8.93 17.15 -1.75
N GLN A 274 -7.85 17.18 -0.96
CA GLN A 274 -7.90 16.99 0.49
C GLN A 274 -8.12 18.28 1.30
N GLY A 275 -8.28 19.43 0.64
CA GLY A 275 -8.55 20.69 1.33
C GLY A 275 -7.30 21.36 1.92
N ALA A 276 -7.51 22.34 2.82
CA ALA A 276 -6.46 23.15 3.44
C ALA A 276 -5.99 22.62 4.80
N VAL A 277 -6.25 21.34 5.12
CA VAL A 277 -5.84 20.75 6.40
C VAL A 277 -4.33 20.46 6.38
N ALA A 278 -3.67 20.80 7.49
CA ALA A 278 -2.24 20.57 7.62
C ALA A 278 -1.92 19.07 7.65
N HIS A 279 -0.82 18.67 6.99
CA HIS A 279 -0.42 17.27 6.89
C HIS A 279 -0.22 16.62 8.26
N GLU A 280 0.25 17.37 9.26
CA GLU A 280 0.42 16.91 10.62
C GLU A 280 -0.90 16.63 11.37
N ASP A 281 -2.02 17.20 10.91
CA ASP A 281 -3.34 16.98 11.50
C ASP A 281 -4.08 15.80 10.87
N ILE A 282 -3.70 15.42 9.65
CA ILE A 282 -4.25 14.25 8.95
C ILE A 282 -3.50 12.98 9.34
N ASN A 283 -2.19 13.08 9.56
CA ASN A 283 -1.32 11.95 9.79
C ASN A 283 -1.09 11.66 11.28
N LEU A 284 -0.56 10.50 11.59
CA LEU A 284 -0.28 10.05 12.96
C LEU A 284 1.01 10.70 13.51
N VAL A 285 0.98 12.03 13.66
CA VAL A 285 2.11 12.85 14.08
C VAL A 285 1.81 13.49 15.44
N GLY A 286 2.50 13.06 16.49
CA GLY A 286 2.27 13.54 17.85
C GLY A 286 2.98 12.71 18.90
N ASP A 287 2.58 12.90 20.16
CA ASP A 287 2.90 11.96 21.24
C ASP A 287 1.97 10.74 21.18
N ALA A 288 2.25 9.72 21.99
CA ALA A 288 1.49 8.47 21.99
C ALA A 288 -0.01 8.69 22.25
N GLN A 289 -0.36 9.57 23.19
CA GLN A 289 -1.75 9.85 23.54
C GLN A 289 -2.52 10.44 22.35
N HIS A 290 -1.95 11.44 21.69
CA HIS A 290 -2.53 12.05 20.49
C HIS A 290 -2.76 11.04 19.36
N ILE A 291 -1.74 10.18 19.11
CA ILE A 291 -1.82 9.15 18.06
C ILE A 291 -2.88 8.10 18.38
N ILE A 292 -3.00 7.68 19.65
CA ILE A 292 -4.03 6.73 20.10
C ILE A 292 -5.43 7.32 19.93
N GLU A 293 -5.62 8.59 20.29
CA GLU A 293 -6.91 9.29 20.12
C GLU A 293 -7.29 9.39 18.64
N LEU A 294 -6.37 9.79 17.78
CA LEU A 294 -6.60 9.86 16.33
C LEU A 294 -6.87 8.47 15.73
N GLY A 295 -6.07 7.47 16.08
CA GLY A 295 -6.27 6.08 15.65
C GLY A 295 -7.63 5.50 16.09
N SER A 296 -8.10 5.89 17.28
CA SER A 296 -9.43 5.51 17.77
C SER A 296 -10.54 6.16 16.95
N LYS A 297 -10.42 7.44 16.61
CA LYS A 297 -11.35 8.13 15.71
C LYS A 297 -11.39 7.53 14.31
N LEU A 298 -10.23 7.12 13.79
CA LEU A 298 -10.15 6.41 12.50
C LEU A 298 -10.87 5.06 12.55
N ARG A 299 -10.70 4.29 13.63
CA ARG A 299 -11.44 3.05 13.85
C ARG A 299 -12.96 3.29 13.92
N GLU A 300 -13.42 4.31 14.64
CA GLU A 300 -14.83 4.72 14.69
C GLU A 300 -15.36 5.20 13.32
N ALA A 301 -14.50 5.74 12.48
CA ALA A 301 -14.81 6.10 11.09
C ALA A 301 -14.88 4.89 10.15
N GLY A 302 -14.54 3.69 10.64
CA GLY A 302 -14.65 2.43 9.92
C GLY A 302 -13.33 1.79 9.53
N ALA A 303 -12.16 2.36 9.90
CA ALA A 303 -10.88 1.72 9.64
C ALA A 303 -10.78 0.37 10.36
N THR A 304 -10.48 -0.68 9.61
CA THR A 304 -10.24 -2.04 10.12
C THR A 304 -8.74 -2.38 10.17
N HIS A 305 -7.93 -1.65 9.41
CA HIS A 305 -6.51 -1.88 9.24
C HIS A 305 -5.78 -0.54 9.02
N LEU A 306 -4.87 -0.15 9.89
CA LEU A 306 -3.88 0.89 9.58
C LEU A 306 -2.77 0.24 8.75
N LEU A 307 -2.88 0.41 7.43
CA LEU A 307 -2.10 -0.34 6.46
C LEU A 307 -0.85 0.44 6.05
N GLY A 308 0.31 -0.22 6.05
CA GLY A 308 1.52 0.32 5.47
C GLY A 308 1.93 1.67 6.06
N LEU A 309 1.99 1.78 7.39
CA LEU A 309 2.41 3.00 8.07
C LEU A 309 3.88 3.34 7.72
N TYR A 310 4.10 4.51 7.13
CA TYR A 310 5.43 5.02 6.83
C TYR A 310 5.89 5.99 7.92
N PHE A 311 7.04 5.72 8.51
CA PHE A 311 7.63 6.57 9.54
C PHE A 311 8.45 7.70 8.92
N ALA A 312 8.16 8.94 9.31
CA ALA A 312 8.75 10.17 8.74
C ALA A 312 10.16 10.42 9.30
N VAL A 313 11.09 9.59 8.90
CA VAL A 313 12.50 9.59 9.35
C VAL A 313 13.45 9.71 8.17
N ASN A 314 14.70 10.08 8.43
CA ASN A 314 15.72 10.22 7.39
C ASN A 314 16.86 9.18 7.50
N THR A 315 16.80 8.27 8.48
CA THR A 315 17.82 7.24 8.67
C THR A 315 17.22 5.89 9.06
N MET A 316 17.88 4.80 8.72
CA MET A 316 17.45 3.44 9.09
C MET A 316 17.41 3.19 10.60
N PRO A 317 18.41 3.60 11.42
CA PRO A 317 18.31 3.45 12.86
C PRO A 317 17.07 4.13 13.46
N GLU A 318 16.74 5.36 13.00
CA GLU A 318 15.56 6.08 13.46
C GLU A 318 14.26 5.37 13.02
N LEU A 319 14.24 4.76 11.83
CA LEU A 319 13.10 3.95 11.38
C LEU A 319 12.81 2.79 12.34
N LEU A 320 13.83 2.01 12.67
CA LEU A 320 13.69 0.86 13.56
C LEU A 320 13.31 1.30 14.99
N GLU A 321 13.86 2.41 15.48
CA GLU A 321 13.51 3.01 16.76
C GLU A 321 12.03 3.45 16.77
N GLN A 322 11.58 4.18 15.76
CA GLN A 322 10.19 4.62 15.65
C GLN A 322 9.20 3.44 15.55
N MET A 323 9.56 2.39 14.82
CA MET A 323 8.77 1.15 14.78
C MET A 323 8.67 0.50 16.17
N GLN A 324 9.77 0.44 16.90
CA GLN A 324 9.81 -0.13 18.25
C GLN A 324 8.90 0.66 19.20
N ILE A 325 9.10 1.99 19.30
CA ILE A 325 8.35 2.85 20.22
C ILE A 325 6.85 2.81 19.88
N PHE A 326 6.49 2.88 18.59
CA PHE A 326 5.10 2.79 18.15
C PHE A 326 4.45 1.44 18.52
N ALA A 327 5.20 0.34 18.37
CA ALA A 327 4.72 -0.98 18.76
C ALA A 327 4.49 -1.11 20.28
N GLU A 328 5.35 -0.50 21.10
CA GLU A 328 5.26 -0.55 22.55
C GLU A 328 4.17 0.38 23.11
N GLU A 329 4.09 1.62 22.60
CA GLU A 329 3.25 2.65 23.19
C GLU A 329 1.88 2.81 22.55
N VAL A 330 1.71 2.45 21.25
CA VAL A 330 0.49 2.71 20.48
C VAL A 330 -0.27 1.44 20.12
N VAL A 331 0.42 0.43 19.58
CA VAL A 331 -0.23 -0.80 19.08
C VAL A 331 -1.12 -1.48 20.14
N PRO A 332 -0.74 -1.62 21.43
CA PRO A 332 -1.57 -2.28 22.44
C PRO A 332 -2.94 -1.63 22.65
N HIS A 333 -3.07 -0.33 22.36
CA HIS A 333 -4.31 0.44 22.52
C HIS A 333 -5.20 0.40 21.28
N LEU A 334 -4.61 0.23 20.10
CA LEU A 334 -5.34 0.22 18.83
C LEU A 334 -5.64 -1.20 18.31
N ALA A 335 -4.79 -2.19 18.61
CA ALA A 335 -4.96 -3.57 18.16
C ALA A 335 -6.06 -4.33 18.95
N LYS A 336 -6.33 -3.96 20.19
CA LYS A 336 -7.42 -4.56 20.97
C LYS A 336 -8.77 -4.04 20.46
N ALA A 337 -9.59 -4.93 19.94
CA ALA A 337 -11.00 -4.69 19.64
C ALA A 337 -11.85 -5.32 20.73
#